data_ac91b4b69a266129e118848ce9c79886
#
_entry.id   ac91b4b69a266129e118848ce9c79886
#
_cell.length_a   1.000
_cell.length_b   1.000
_cell.length_c   1.000
_cell.angle_alpha   90.00
_cell.angle_beta   90.00
_cell.angle_gamma   90.00
#
_symmetry.space_group_name_H-M   'P 1'
#
loop_
_entity.id
_entity.type
_entity.pdbx_description
1 polymer ?
#
loop_
_entity_poly.entity_id
_entity_poly.type
_entity_poly.pdbx_seq_one_letter_code
_entity_poly.pdbx_strand_id
1 'polypeptide(L)'
;MSYRDEYAASRKSTAAELMSADEYAKGRTGVDFRAMRERIGWSQSEVEYALNVTRTTVKKWESPHTGWHVMPFGWQWIDEMYDAYFAEVDRMIELAEKRIAKAGIAKGGVVKLSYYRNGTKDDHMPRRHGEPAGAANAVSRAVGDYLEEQGYVVRYVWANEGEYII
;
A
#
# COMPACT_ATOMS: atom_id res chain seq x y z
N MET A 1 2.87 -20.29 -8.02
CA MET A 1 1.62 -19.59 -8.36
C MET A 1 1.83 -18.10 -8.12
N SER A 2 1.44 -17.23 -9.06
CA SER A 2 1.59 -15.80 -8.83
C SER A 2 0.53 -15.31 -7.86
N TYR A 3 0.78 -14.22 -7.14
CA TYR A 3 -0.22 -13.53 -6.29
C TYR A 3 -1.54 -13.28 -7.05
N ARG A 4 -1.44 -13.02 -8.35
CA ARG A 4 -2.58 -12.88 -9.26
C ARG A 4 -3.41 -14.18 -9.38
N ASP A 5 -2.73 -15.34 -9.45
CA ASP A 5 -3.41 -16.64 -9.63
C ASP A 5 -4.08 -17.06 -8.33
N GLU A 6 -3.43 -16.82 -7.18
CA GLU A 6 -3.99 -17.10 -5.86
C GLU A 6 -5.20 -16.21 -5.58
N TYR A 7 -5.10 -14.93 -5.91
CA TYR A 7 -6.20 -13.98 -5.74
C TYR A 7 -7.36 -14.28 -6.70
N ALA A 8 -7.08 -14.63 -7.95
CA ALA A 8 -8.11 -15.05 -8.90
C ALA A 8 -8.82 -16.35 -8.49
N ALA A 9 -8.10 -17.31 -7.87
CA ALA A 9 -8.67 -18.54 -7.35
C ALA A 9 -9.55 -18.27 -6.10
N SER A 10 -9.10 -17.43 -5.18
CA SER A 10 -9.87 -16.97 -4.02
C SER A 10 -11.16 -16.24 -4.45
N ARG A 11 -11.08 -15.42 -5.49
CA ARG A 11 -12.21 -14.68 -6.05
C ARG A 11 -13.33 -15.57 -6.60
N LYS A 12 -12.99 -16.71 -7.19
CA LYS A 12 -13.98 -17.66 -7.70
C LYS A 12 -14.74 -18.38 -6.57
N SER A 13 -14.10 -18.57 -5.43
CA SER A 13 -14.70 -19.19 -4.23
C SER A 13 -15.63 -18.21 -3.51
N THR A 14 -15.23 -16.95 -3.36
CA THR A 14 -16.01 -15.89 -2.66
C THR A 14 -17.17 -15.34 -3.47
N ALA A 15 -17.11 -15.38 -4.78
CA ALA A 15 -18.23 -14.96 -5.64
C ALA A 15 -19.45 -15.92 -5.53
N ALA A 16 -19.27 -17.11 -4.97
CA ALA A 16 -20.35 -18.07 -4.74
C ALA A 16 -21.09 -17.85 -3.40
N GLU A 17 -20.52 -17.07 -2.49
CA GLU A 17 -21.12 -16.71 -1.20
C GLU A 17 -21.73 -15.31 -1.26
N LEU A 18 -22.81 -15.18 -1.94
CA LEU A 18 -23.71 -14.06 -2.19
C LEU A 18 -23.94 -13.08 -1.01
N MET A 19 -22.92 -12.32 -0.63
CA MET A 19 -23.16 -11.06 0.10
C MET A 19 -23.48 -9.95 -0.89
N SER A 20 -24.44 -9.08 -0.57
CA SER A 20 -24.74 -7.92 -1.41
C SER A 20 -23.55 -6.96 -1.44
N ALA A 21 -23.39 -6.20 -2.53
CA ALA A 21 -22.35 -5.18 -2.63
C ALA A 21 -22.41 -4.18 -1.45
N ASP A 22 -23.61 -3.91 -0.94
CA ASP A 22 -23.85 -3.00 0.18
C ASP A 22 -23.31 -3.53 1.51
N GLU A 23 -23.36 -4.85 1.74
CA GLU A 23 -22.79 -5.46 2.95
C GLU A 23 -21.25 -5.32 3.00
N TYR A 24 -20.57 -5.54 1.87
CA TYR A 24 -19.12 -5.31 1.78
C TYR A 24 -18.76 -3.83 1.85
N ALA A 25 -19.56 -2.96 1.27
CA ALA A 25 -19.33 -1.52 1.32
C ALA A 25 -19.44 -0.96 2.74
N LYS A 26 -20.27 -1.52 3.61
CA LYS A 26 -20.49 -1.02 4.99
C LYS A 26 -20.75 0.50 5.02
N GLY A 27 -21.55 1.00 4.08
CA GLY A 27 -21.84 2.42 3.91
C GLY A 27 -20.74 3.24 3.25
N ARG A 28 -19.60 2.64 2.86
CA ARG A 28 -18.52 3.31 2.11
C ARG A 28 -18.90 3.50 0.64
N THR A 29 -18.32 4.50 0.04
CA THR A 29 -18.50 4.86 -1.37
C THR A 29 -17.21 4.64 -2.18
N GLY A 30 -17.28 4.82 -3.49
CA GLY A 30 -16.09 4.79 -4.34
C GLY A 30 -15.03 5.84 -3.99
N VAL A 31 -15.44 6.95 -3.36
CA VAL A 31 -14.50 7.94 -2.83
C VAL A 31 -13.69 7.38 -1.67
N ASP A 32 -14.31 6.57 -0.81
CA ASP A 32 -13.60 5.88 0.27
C ASP A 32 -12.61 4.85 -0.29
N PHE A 33 -13.02 4.09 -1.31
CA PHE A 33 -12.13 3.16 -2.01
C PHE A 33 -10.91 3.89 -2.58
N ARG A 34 -11.13 5.02 -3.23
CA ARG A 34 -10.04 5.85 -3.76
C ARG A 34 -9.12 6.35 -2.65
N ALA A 35 -9.66 6.89 -1.57
CA ALA A 35 -8.86 7.40 -0.45
C ALA A 35 -8.01 6.30 0.19
N MET A 36 -8.58 5.11 0.38
CA MET A 36 -7.85 3.94 0.89
C MET A 36 -6.73 3.53 -0.06
N ARG A 37 -7.03 3.41 -1.36
CA ARG A 37 -6.04 3.05 -2.39
C ARG A 37 -4.87 4.04 -2.45
N GLU A 38 -5.17 5.34 -2.46
CA GLU A 38 -4.15 6.39 -2.49
C GLU A 38 -3.29 6.37 -1.23
N ARG A 39 -3.90 6.12 -0.07
CA ARG A 39 -3.17 6.02 1.21
C ARG A 39 -2.16 4.90 1.22
N ILE A 40 -2.53 3.73 0.72
CA ILE A 40 -1.62 2.57 0.64
C ILE A 40 -0.68 2.62 -0.57
N GLY A 41 -0.73 3.67 -1.38
CA GLY A 41 0.21 3.95 -2.45
C GLY A 41 -0.02 3.16 -3.74
N TRP A 42 -1.22 2.63 -3.98
CA TRP A 42 -1.57 1.91 -5.20
C TRP A 42 -2.17 2.83 -6.27
N SER A 43 -1.66 2.76 -7.49
CA SER A 43 -2.24 3.43 -8.65
C SER A 43 -3.46 2.68 -9.19
N GLN A 44 -4.30 3.36 -9.97
CA GLN A 44 -5.42 2.70 -10.67
C GLN A 44 -4.95 1.58 -11.60
N SER A 45 -3.79 1.73 -12.23
CA SER A 45 -3.20 0.70 -13.11
C SER A 45 -2.80 -0.55 -12.34
N GLU A 46 -2.27 -0.40 -11.16
CA GLU A 46 -1.89 -1.52 -10.29
C GLU A 46 -3.11 -2.25 -9.76
N VAL A 47 -4.18 -1.53 -9.41
CA VAL A 47 -5.48 -2.12 -9.04
C VAL A 47 -6.10 -2.86 -10.22
N GLU A 48 -6.07 -2.27 -11.43
CA GLU A 48 -6.50 -2.93 -12.67
C GLU A 48 -5.82 -4.28 -12.84
N TYR A 49 -4.51 -4.30 -12.67
CA TYR A 49 -3.72 -5.53 -12.77
C TYR A 49 -4.04 -6.52 -11.65
N ALA A 50 -4.06 -6.06 -10.40
CA ALA A 50 -4.28 -6.91 -9.23
C ALA A 50 -5.67 -7.57 -9.24
N LEU A 51 -6.70 -6.82 -9.62
CA LEU A 51 -8.08 -7.30 -9.62
C LEU A 51 -8.53 -7.91 -10.97
N ASN A 52 -7.68 -7.85 -11.98
CA ASN A 52 -8.01 -8.27 -13.34
C ASN A 52 -9.31 -7.61 -13.87
N VAL A 53 -9.44 -6.33 -13.64
CA VAL A 53 -10.50 -5.46 -14.18
C VAL A 53 -9.89 -4.45 -15.14
N THR A 54 -10.70 -3.67 -15.86
CA THR A 54 -10.17 -2.59 -16.68
C THR A 54 -9.94 -1.32 -15.86
N ARG A 55 -8.99 -0.47 -16.28
CA ARG A 55 -8.80 0.85 -15.69
C ARG A 55 -10.09 1.68 -15.70
N THR A 56 -10.88 1.55 -16.75
CA THR A 56 -12.18 2.20 -16.86
C THR A 56 -13.12 1.76 -15.75
N THR A 57 -13.11 0.48 -15.38
CA THR A 57 -13.89 -0.03 -14.24
C THR A 57 -13.45 0.62 -12.93
N VAL A 58 -12.14 0.68 -12.65
CA VAL A 58 -11.63 1.34 -11.44
C VAL A 58 -12.01 2.82 -11.41
N LYS A 59 -11.85 3.52 -12.52
CA LYS A 59 -12.27 4.93 -12.64
C LYS A 59 -13.76 5.13 -12.37
N LYS A 60 -14.61 4.23 -12.88
CA LYS A 60 -16.06 4.28 -12.66
C LYS A 60 -16.42 4.04 -11.20
N TRP A 61 -15.75 3.11 -10.52
CA TRP A 61 -15.92 2.88 -9.09
C TRP A 61 -15.60 4.12 -8.25
N GLU A 62 -14.54 4.83 -8.60
CA GLU A 62 -14.06 6.01 -7.89
C GLU A 62 -14.76 7.31 -8.26
N SER A 63 -15.62 7.28 -9.29
CA SER A 63 -16.33 8.47 -9.76
C SER A 63 -17.69 8.64 -9.07
N PRO A 64 -17.96 9.80 -8.45
CA PRO A 64 -19.24 10.04 -7.79
C PRO A 64 -20.42 10.18 -8.76
N HIS A 65 -20.15 10.34 -10.06
CA HIS A 65 -21.17 10.68 -11.05
C HIS A 65 -21.65 9.51 -11.92
N THR A 66 -21.05 8.33 -11.78
CA THR A 66 -21.33 7.21 -12.69
C THR A 66 -22.43 6.27 -12.23
N GLY A 67 -22.84 6.35 -10.95
CA GLY A 67 -23.75 5.37 -10.35
C GLY A 67 -23.18 3.94 -10.26
N TRP A 68 -21.90 3.78 -10.55
CA TRP A 68 -21.21 2.50 -10.41
C TRP A 68 -20.75 2.30 -8.96
N HIS A 69 -20.91 1.08 -8.47
CA HIS A 69 -20.48 0.70 -7.14
C HIS A 69 -19.23 -0.18 -7.22
N VAL A 70 -18.36 -0.06 -6.21
CA VAL A 70 -17.25 -0.98 -6.05
C VAL A 70 -17.83 -2.37 -5.79
N MET A 71 -17.37 -3.35 -6.55
CA MET A 71 -17.83 -4.72 -6.41
C MET A 71 -17.34 -5.34 -5.10
N PRO A 72 -18.03 -6.37 -4.54
CA PRO A 72 -17.64 -7.02 -3.29
C PRO A 72 -16.18 -7.44 -3.25
N PHE A 73 -15.66 -8.03 -4.33
CA PHE A 73 -14.25 -8.42 -4.41
C PHE A 73 -13.27 -7.24 -4.38
N GLY A 74 -13.69 -6.06 -4.84
CA GLY A 74 -12.91 -4.83 -4.74
C GLY A 74 -12.81 -4.34 -3.30
N TRP A 75 -13.91 -4.39 -2.55
CA TRP A 75 -13.92 -4.06 -1.12
C TRP A 75 -13.09 -5.04 -0.31
N GLN A 76 -13.24 -6.34 -0.56
CA GLN A 76 -12.44 -7.35 0.12
C GLN A 76 -10.95 -7.12 -0.11
N TRP A 77 -10.55 -6.92 -1.37
CA TRP A 77 -9.16 -6.67 -1.70
C TRP A 77 -8.59 -5.42 -1.01
N ILE A 78 -9.32 -4.29 -1.04
CA ILE A 78 -8.80 -3.05 -0.44
C ILE A 78 -8.70 -3.17 1.08
N ASP A 79 -9.63 -3.86 1.74
CA ASP A 79 -9.57 -4.12 3.17
C ASP A 79 -8.34 -4.97 3.54
N GLU A 80 -8.08 -6.05 2.80
CA GLU A 80 -6.89 -6.90 2.98
C GLU A 80 -5.59 -6.12 2.77
N MET A 81 -5.52 -5.30 1.72
CA MET A 81 -4.34 -4.47 1.44
C MET A 81 -4.14 -3.38 2.49
N TYR A 82 -5.22 -2.83 3.00
CA TYR A 82 -5.20 -1.81 4.03
C TYR A 82 -4.69 -2.37 5.36
N ASP A 83 -5.18 -3.53 5.77
CA ASP A 83 -4.70 -4.24 6.96
C ASP A 83 -3.23 -4.63 6.83
N ALA A 84 -2.83 -5.14 5.67
CA ALA A 84 -1.45 -5.47 5.38
C ALA A 84 -0.51 -4.24 5.41
N TYR A 85 -0.98 -3.09 4.92
CA TYR A 85 -0.25 -1.83 4.99
C TYR A 85 0.03 -1.41 6.43
N PHE A 86 -0.97 -1.41 7.31
CA PHE A 86 -0.77 -1.02 8.71
C PHE A 86 0.15 -2.00 9.45
N ALA A 87 -0.03 -3.30 9.23
CA ALA A 87 0.86 -4.30 9.82
C ALA A 87 2.33 -4.11 9.36
N GLU A 88 2.54 -3.73 8.10
CA GLU A 88 3.87 -3.46 7.59
C GLU A 88 4.45 -2.15 8.15
N VAL A 89 3.64 -1.10 8.29
CA VAL A 89 4.07 0.16 8.94
C VAL A 89 4.55 -0.12 10.36
N ASP A 90 3.77 -0.85 11.17
CA ASP A 90 4.13 -1.18 12.55
C ASP A 90 5.45 -1.97 12.61
N ARG A 91 5.59 -2.98 11.75
CA ARG A 91 6.81 -3.78 11.64
C ARG A 91 8.03 -2.92 11.26
N MET A 92 7.86 -1.99 10.35
CA MET A 92 8.94 -1.11 9.89
C MET A 92 9.31 -0.05 10.93
N ILE A 93 8.37 0.44 11.72
CA ILE A 93 8.64 1.31 12.87
C ILE A 93 9.52 0.59 13.88
N GLU A 94 9.15 -0.63 14.29
CA GLU A 94 9.97 -1.42 15.21
C GLU A 94 11.39 -1.65 14.69
N LEU A 95 11.50 -1.96 13.40
CA LEU A 95 12.80 -2.17 12.77
C LEU A 95 13.64 -0.89 12.76
N ALA A 96 13.01 0.25 12.42
CA ALA A 96 13.66 1.55 12.41
C ALA A 96 14.18 1.93 13.81
N GLU A 97 13.37 1.78 14.85
CA GLU A 97 13.76 2.07 16.23
C GLU A 97 14.95 1.22 16.67
N LYS A 98 14.93 -0.09 16.38
CA LYS A 98 16.07 -0.99 16.66
C LYS A 98 17.34 -0.55 15.95
N ARG A 99 17.25 -0.15 14.68
CA ARG A 99 18.41 0.29 13.90
C ARG A 99 18.93 1.67 14.31
N ILE A 100 18.02 2.60 14.64
CA ILE A 100 18.37 3.91 15.19
C ILE A 100 19.14 3.75 16.52
N ALA A 101 18.63 2.93 17.42
CA ALA A 101 19.29 2.65 18.69
C ALA A 101 20.67 2.01 18.48
N LYS A 102 20.79 1.04 17.57
CA LYS A 102 22.07 0.40 17.23
C LYS A 102 23.08 1.39 16.62
N ALA A 103 22.60 2.32 15.82
CA ALA A 103 23.42 3.36 15.19
C ALA A 103 23.77 4.52 16.15
N GLY A 104 23.17 4.58 17.34
CA GLY A 104 23.39 5.63 18.32
C GLY A 104 22.85 7.00 17.88
N ILE A 105 21.81 7.05 17.04
CA ILE A 105 21.23 8.31 16.56
C ILE A 105 20.36 8.91 17.66
N ALA A 106 20.75 10.07 18.19
CA ALA A 106 19.99 10.79 19.20
C ALA A 106 18.80 11.58 18.56
N LYS A 107 17.84 11.99 19.39
CA LYS A 107 16.77 12.92 18.99
C LYS A 107 17.38 14.20 18.39
N GLY A 108 16.78 14.71 17.32
CA GLY A 108 17.33 15.77 16.47
C GLY A 108 18.33 15.28 15.42
N GLY A 109 18.77 14.02 15.50
CA GLY A 109 19.64 13.42 14.49
C GLY A 109 18.91 13.07 13.20
N VAL A 110 19.68 12.91 12.12
CA VAL A 110 19.12 12.59 10.79
C VAL A 110 18.95 11.09 10.63
N VAL A 111 17.74 10.69 10.26
CA VAL A 111 17.38 9.32 9.89
C VAL A 111 17.08 9.28 8.39
N LYS A 112 17.72 8.37 7.67
CA LYS A 112 17.48 8.19 6.24
C LYS A 112 16.60 6.98 6.01
N LEU A 113 15.56 7.14 5.21
CA LEU A 113 14.62 6.08 4.81
C LEU A 113 14.73 5.81 3.31
N SER A 114 14.58 4.56 2.91
CA SER A 114 14.60 4.19 1.50
C SER A 114 13.34 4.68 0.77
N TYR A 115 13.52 5.06 -0.49
CA TYR A 115 12.45 5.45 -1.39
C TYR A 115 12.67 4.84 -2.76
N TYR A 116 11.63 4.28 -3.37
CA TYR A 116 11.72 3.54 -4.63
C TYR A 116 11.22 4.38 -5.79
N ARG A 117 11.91 4.34 -6.93
CA ARG A 117 11.42 4.93 -8.17
C ARG A 117 10.26 4.12 -8.72
N ASN A 118 9.27 4.80 -9.27
CA ASN A 118 8.23 4.14 -10.04
C ASN A 118 8.81 3.60 -11.35
N GLY A 119 8.44 2.36 -11.69
CA GLY A 119 8.85 1.70 -12.91
C GLY A 119 9.95 0.64 -12.70
N THR A 120 10.49 0.15 -13.82
CA THR A 120 11.35 -1.04 -13.88
C THR A 120 12.74 -0.88 -13.26
N LYS A 121 13.21 0.34 -13.02
CA LYS A 121 14.58 0.59 -12.53
C LYS A 121 14.85 0.01 -11.14
N ASP A 122 13.85 -0.04 -10.29
CA ASP A 122 13.96 -0.52 -8.92
C ASP A 122 13.26 -1.89 -8.70
N ASP A 123 12.86 -2.57 -9.79
CA ASP A 123 12.14 -3.86 -9.70
C ASP A 123 12.98 -4.98 -9.05
N HIS A 124 14.31 -4.87 -9.10
CA HIS A 124 15.24 -5.80 -8.47
C HIS A 124 15.59 -5.45 -7.03
N MET A 125 15.12 -4.29 -6.53
CA MET A 125 15.41 -3.87 -5.17
C MET A 125 14.62 -4.69 -4.15
N PRO A 126 15.17 -4.93 -2.94
CA PRO A 126 14.47 -5.64 -1.89
C PRO A 126 13.19 -4.91 -1.49
N ARG A 127 12.07 -5.46 -1.89
CA ARG A 127 10.73 -5.03 -1.53
C ARG A 127 9.93 -6.25 -1.11
N ARG A 128 8.80 -6.02 -0.48
CA ARG A 128 7.83 -7.07 -0.27
C ARG A 128 7.41 -7.63 -1.65
N HIS A 129 7.44 -8.95 -1.79
CA HIS A 129 7.18 -9.61 -3.07
C HIS A 129 5.81 -9.22 -3.66
N GLY A 130 5.80 -8.78 -4.92
CA GLY A 130 4.60 -8.36 -5.63
C GLY A 130 4.06 -6.98 -5.25
N GLU A 131 4.71 -6.27 -4.32
CA GLU A 131 4.30 -4.95 -3.88
C GLU A 131 4.81 -3.87 -4.84
N PRO A 132 3.95 -2.94 -5.31
CA PRO A 132 4.40 -1.84 -6.16
C PRO A 132 5.28 -0.86 -5.38
N ALA A 133 6.17 -0.15 -6.09
CA ALA A 133 7.04 0.86 -5.50
C ALA A 133 6.25 1.94 -4.74
N GLY A 134 5.08 2.32 -5.25
CA GLY A 134 4.18 3.26 -4.59
C GLY A 134 3.72 2.79 -3.20
N ALA A 135 3.43 1.50 -3.05
CA ALA A 135 3.04 0.91 -1.76
C ALA A 135 4.21 0.89 -0.78
N ALA A 136 5.42 0.47 -1.21
CA ALA A 136 6.61 0.54 -0.37
C ALA A 136 6.91 1.97 0.07
N ASN A 137 6.76 2.95 -0.82
CA ASN A 137 6.94 4.37 -0.52
C ASN A 137 5.87 4.92 0.45
N ALA A 138 4.65 4.41 0.38
CA ALA A 138 3.60 4.79 1.34
C ALA A 138 3.97 4.34 2.77
N VAL A 139 4.51 3.13 2.92
CA VAL A 139 5.04 2.65 4.20
C VAL A 139 6.21 3.53 4.68
N SER A 140 7.18 3.83 3.80
CA SER A 140 8.31 4.70 4.16
C SER A 140 7.86 6.08 4.64
N ARG A 141 6.85 6.68 4.00
CA ARG A 141 6.28 7.97 4.45
C ARG A 141 5.63 7.86 5.83
N ALA A 142 4.83 6.84 6.07
CA ALA A 142 4.17 6.64 7.37
C ALA A 142 5.20 6.45 8.50
N VAL A 143 6.25 5.69 8.25
CA VAL A 143 7.37 5.56 9.20
C VAL A 143 8.09 6.89 9.39
N GLY A 144 8.28 7.65 8.31
CA GLY A 144 8.88 8.98 8.38
C GLY A 144 8.08 9.93 9.26
N ASP A 145 6.77 10.01 9.04
CA ASP A 145 5.87 10.83 9.85
C ASP A 145 5.97 10.46 11.35
N TYR A 146 5.93 9.17 11.65
CA TYR A 146 6.13 8.69 13.04
C TYR A 146 7.47 9.13 13.63
N LEU A 147 8.57 8.97 12.90
CA LEU A 147 9.91 9.33 13.39
C LEU A 147 10.06 10.85 13.57
N GLU A 148 9.45 11.67 12.73
CA GLU A 148 9.41 13.12 12.89
C GLU A 148 8.65 13.52 14.16
N GLU A 149 7.51 12.87 14.45
CA GLU A 149 6.77 13.05 15.71
C GLU A 149 7.61 12.64 16.93
N GLN A 150 8.50 11.65 16.78
CA GLN A 150 9.46 11.25 17.81
C GLN A 150 10.65 12.20 17.96
N GLY A 151 10.76 13.24 17.12
CA GLY A 151 11.79 14.27 17.18
C GLY A 151 13.05 13.99 16.38
N TYR A 152 13.01 13.09 15.39
CA TYR A 152 14.10 12.89 14.43
C TYR A 152 13.93 13.78 13.21
N VAL A 153 15.02 14.01 12.48
CA VAL A 153 15.00 14.69 11.17
C VAL A 153 15.01 13.61 10.08
N VAL A 154 13.91 13.46 9.38
CA VAL A 154 13.79 12.41 8.33
C VAL A 154 14.29 12.94 6.98
N ARG A 155 15.00 12.11 6.25
CA ARG A 155 15.42 12.30 4.87
C ARG A 155 15.14 11.04 4.07
N TYR A 156 14.65 11.18 2.85
CA TYR A 156 14.45 10.07 1.92
C TYR A 156 15.62 9.99 0.95
N VAL A 157 16.09 8.77 0.72
CA VAL A 157 17.14 8.48 -0.26
C VAL A 157 16.68 7.38 -1.20
N TRP A 158 17.11 7.45 -2.45
CA TRP A 158 16.79 6.38 -3.39
C TRP A 158 17.39 5.05 -2.90
N ALA A 159 16.60 3.99 -2.96
CA ALA A 159 16.98 2.68 -2.41
C ALA A 159 18.27 2.09 -3.00
N ASN A 160 18.69 2.54 -4.20
CA ASN A 160 19.91 2.12 -4.89
C ASN A 160 21.06 3.14 -4.80
N GLU A 161 20.90 4.26 -4.09
CA GLU A 161 21.86 5.38 -4.13
C GLU A 161 22.43 5.79 -2.77
N GLY A 162 22.20 5.00 -1.72
CA GLY A 162 22.73 5.40 -0.43
C GLY A 162 22.46 4.41 0.70
N GLU A 163 23.03 4.72 1.86
CA GLU A 163 22.74 4.02 3.10
C GLU A 163 21.47 4.60 3.75
N TYR A 164 20.63 3.72 4.24
CA TYR A 164 19.37 4.06 4.91
C TYR A 164 19.10 3.14 6.10
N ILE A 165 18.24 3.57 7.01
CA ILE A 165 17.87 2.78 8.20
C ILE A 165 16.90 1.66 7.82
N ILE A 166 15.92 1.94 6.96
CA ILE A 166 14.94 0.96 6.46
C ILE A 166 14.62 1.22 4.99
#